data_e1ccab00ccde9fa042506ee961dfbb8d
#
_entry.id   e1ccab00ccde9fa042506ee961dfbb8d
#
_cell.length_a   1.000
_cell.length_b   1.000
_cell.length_c   1.000
_cell.angle_alpha   90.00
_cell.angle_beta   90.00
_cell.angle_gamma   90.00
#
_symmetry.space_group_name_H-M   'P 1'
#
loop_
_entity.id
_entity.type
_entity.pdbx_description
1 polymer ?
#
loop_
_entity_poly.entity_id
_entity_poly.type
_entity_poly.pdbx_seq_one_letter_code
_entity_poly.pdbx_strand_id
1 'polypeptide(L)'
;MKKRFGNTLRKNKSHPIRVLILFILVNIILKTFIIDIYKIRGNSMFPTLKNGDYVLVLKCAYGIRLPRNIYEVPWLGILLNYLTPKTFTNQIINKNKNFTYLFSYAKVKRNDLIAFNIPTQNKYVAVKRCIKLPSEAISIYSKSTIHSPTITPFKIVPYKGYTLSLKKLSKSEIKNLMENSYFFHNNDSTCTSISNCYFVLGDNINNSNDSRIWGTIPFELIVGKVIYVF
;
A
#
# COMPACT_ATOMS: atom_id res chain seq x y z
N MET A 1 17.07 23.52 72.18
CA MET A 1 16.05 22.86 71.33
C MET A 1 16.32 23.13 69.84
N LYS A 2 16.95 22.20 69.07
CA LYS A 2 17.21 22.33 67.64
C LYS A 2 16.23 21.41 66.91
N LYS A 3 15.23 21.99 66.21
CA LYS A 3 14.35 21.24 65.30
C LYS A 3 15.14 20.94 64.01
N ARG A 4 15.43 19.64 63.75
CA ARG A 4 15.91 19.13 62.47
C ARG A 4 14.73 19.14 61.48
N PHE A 5 14.78 19.99 60.45
CA PHE A 5 13.92 19.91 59.27
C PHE A 5 14.47 18.75 58.40
N GLY A 6 13.77 17.64 58.39
CA GLY A 6 14.01 16.56 57.47
C GLY A 6 13.39 16.88 56.10
N ASN A 7 14.18 17.34 55.13
CA ASN A 7 13.78 17.42 53.76
C ASN A 7 13.73 16.01 53.17
N THR A 8 12.56 15.39 53.16
CA THR A 8 12.32 14.19 52.38
C THR A 8 12.22 14.59 50.92
N LEU A 9 13.32 14.44 50.18
CA LEU A 9 13.35 14.50 48.73
C LEU A 9 12.45 13.38 48.17
N ARG A 10 11.24 13.74 47.82
CA ARG A 10 10.26 12.86 47.13
C ARG A 10 10.87 12.52 45.78
N LYS A 11 11.59 11.41 45.69
CA LYS A 11 12.15 10.86 44.45
C LYS A 11 11.01 10.58 43.53
N ASN A 12 10.82 11.44 42.51
CA ASN A 12 9.74 11.37 41.53
C ASN A 12 9.96 10.13 40.67
N LYS A 13 9.39 8.97 41.05
CA LYS A 13 9.49 7.67 40.37
C LYS A 13 8.81 7.61 38.99
N SER A 14 8.20 8.72 38.54
CA SER A 14 7.41 8.74 37.31
C SER A 14 8.21 8.97 36.00
N HIS A 15 9.50 9.39 36.10
CA HIS A 15 10.31 9.67 34.91
C HIS A 15 10.55 8.47 33.99
N PRO A 16 10.96 7.27 34.47
CA PRO A 16 11.26 6.17 33.55
C PRO A 16 10.01 5.64 32.82
N ILE A 17 8.86 5.62 33.48
CA ILE A 17 7.60 5.18 32.87
C ILE A 17 7.15 6.18 31.78
N ARG A 18 7.27 7.48 32.01
CA ARG A 18 6.94 8.50 31.00
C ARG A 18 7.84 8.41 29.78
N VAL A 19 9.14 8.21 29.98
CA VAL A 19 10.11 8.00 28.89
C VAL A 19 9.76 6.75 28.08
N LEU A 20 9.42 5.65 28.75
CA LEU A 20 9.00 4.41 28.08
C LEU A 20 7.74 4.61 27.24
N ILE A 21 6.72 5.26 27.80
CA ILE A 21 5.49 5.57 27.07
C ILE A 21 5.78 6.45 25.86
N LEU A 22 6.58 7.51 26.01
CA LEU A 22 6.98 8.38 24.91
C LEU A 22 7.73 7.60 23.83
N PHE A 23 8.66 6.73 24.20
CA PHE A 23 9.38 5.88 23.26
C PHE A 23 8.44 4.97 22.46
N ILE A 24 7.48 4.33 23.12
CA ILE A 24 6.46 3.51 22.46
C ILE A 24 5.61 4.34 21.50
N LEU A 25 5.14 5.52 21.91
CA LEU A 25 4.34 6.42 21.05
C LEU A 25 5.11 6.86 19.81
N VAL A 26 6.37 7.26 19.98
CA VAL A 26 7.23 7.65 18.83
C VAL A 26 7.38 6.48 17.86
N ASN A 27 7.65 5.25 18.36
CA ASN A 27 7.75 4.06 17.50
C ASN A 27 6.45 3.76 16.76
N ILE A 28 5.29 3.91 17.41
CA ILE A 28 3.98 3.74 16.77
C ILE A 28 3.81 4.74 15.62
N ILE A 29 4.12 6.01 15.86
CA ILE A 29 4.00 7.08 14.85
C ILE A 29 4.95 6.80 13.68
N LEU A 30 6.22 6.51 13.95
CA LEU A 30 7.22 6.22 12.92
C LEU A 30 6.77 5.05 12.04
N LYS A 31 6.38 3.94 12.64
CA LYS A 31 5.97 2.73 11.91
C LYS A 31 4.63 2.87 11.20
N THR A 32 3.71 3.68 11.73
CA THR A 32 2.40 3.90 11.11
C THR A 32 2.52 4.80 9.88
N PHE A 33 3.27 5.91 9.97
CA PHE A 33 3.21 6.99 8.99
C PHE A 33 4.48 7.18 8.17
N ILE A 34 5.66 6.81 8.69
CA ILE A 34 6.93 7.22 8.08
C ILE A 34 7.63 6.05 7.40
N ILE A 35 7.95 4.99 8.13
CA ILE A 35 8.76 3.89 7.61
C ILE A 35 8.18 2.53 7.99
N ASP A 36 8.46 1.54 7.13
CA ASP A 36 8.22 0.14 7.44
C ASP A 36 9.29 -0.73 6.78
N ILE A 37 9.48 -1.96 7.29
CA ILE A 37 10.45 -2.92 6.77
C ILE A 37 9.69 -4.16 6.30
N TYR A 38 9.95 -4.57 5.06
CA TYR A 38 9.36 -5.77 4.46
C TYR A 38 10.44 -6.74 4.05
N LYS A 39 10.20 -8.03 4.30
CA LYS A 39 11.03 -9.11 3.79
C LYS A 39 10.55 -9.51 2.40
N ILE A 40 11.45 -9.53 1.42
CA ILE A 40 11.16 -9.95 0.05
C ILE A 40 10.98 -11.47 0.01
N ARG A 41 9.88 -11.89 -0.61
CA ARG A 41 9.57 -13.29 -0.86
C ARG A 41 9.42 -13.51 -2.36
N GLY A 42 10.15 -14.49 -2.88
CA GLY A 42 10.18 -14.81 -4.31
C GLY A 42 11.19 -13.99 -5.11
N ASN A 43 11.30 -14.29 -6.40
CA ASN A 43 12.35 -13.80 -7.28
C ASN A 43 11.85 -12.83 -8.36
N SER A 44 10.65 -12.27 -8.19
CA SER A 44 10.02 -11.43 -9.21
C SER A 44 10.73 -10.09 -9.46
N MET A 45 11.60 -9.67 -8.54
CA MET A 45 12.40 -8.44 -8.65
C MET A 45 13.90 -8.72 -8.84
N PHE A 46 14.27 -10.00 -9.08
CA PHE A 46 15.66 -10.35 -9.41
C PHE A 46 16.05 -9.69 -10.74
N PRO A 47 17.28 -9.16 -10.89
CA PRO A 47 18.40 -9.19 -9.95
C PRO A 47 18.38 -8.06 -8.90
N THR A 48 17.51 -7.08 -9.01
CA THR A 48 17.49 -5.87 -8.14
C THR A 48 17.23 -6.21 -6.68
N LEU A 49 16.26 -7.11 -6.43
CA LEU A 49 15.94 -7.63 -5.10
C LEU A 49 15.94 -9.16 -5.16
N LYS A 50 16.58 -9.77 -4.16
CA LYS A 50 16.66 -11.23 -4.01
C LYS A 50 15.65 -11.73 -2.97
N ASN A 51 15.28 -13.00 -3.09
CA ASN A 51 14.49 -13.65 -2.05
C ASN A 51 15.26 -13.66 -0.72
N GLY A 52 14.64 -13.15 0.32
CA GLY A 52 15.24 -13.03 1.66
C GLY A 52 15.71 -11.63 2.02
N ASP A 53 15.96 -10.76 1.05
CA ASP A 53 16.33 -9.35 1.29
C ASP A 53 15.28 -8.63 2.14
N TYR A 54 15.73 -7.65 2.90
CA TYR A 54 14.86 -6.72 3.59
C TYR A 54 14.88 -5.37 2.90
N VAL A 55 13.71 -4.76 2.74
CA VAL A 55 13.58 -3.44 2.13
C VAL A 55 12.99 -2.45 3.11
N LEU A 56 13.60 -1.27 3.18
CA LEU A 56 13.07 -0.14 3.92
C LEU A 56 12.14 0.66 3.00
N VAL A 57 10.88 0.78 3.41
CA VAL A 57 9.84 1.49 2.68
C VAL A 57 9.53 2.79 3.38
N LEU A 58 9.71 3.91 2.66
CA LEU A 58 9.28 5.24 3.11
C LEU A 58 7.79 5.41 2.77
N LYS A 59 6.93 5.27 3.78
CA LYS A 59 5.47 5.34 3.63
C LYS A 59 4.99 6.75 3.30
N CYS A 60 5.65 7.75 3.84
CA CYS A 60 5.34 9.15 3.57
C CYS A 60 5.97 9.68 2.27
N ALA A 61 6.59 8.85 1.41
CA ALA A 61 7.27 9.31 0.20
C ALA A 61 6.37 10.12 -0.75
N TYR A 62 5.09 9.80 -0.82
CA TYR A 62 4.13 10.41 -1.73
C TYR A 62 3.02 11.19 -1.04
N GLY A 63 2.94 11.08 0.28
CA GLY A 63 1.92 11.71 1.10
C GLY A 63 1.71 10.96 2.41
N ILE A 64 1.00 11.56 3.35
CA ILE A 64 0.69 10.92 4.62
C ILE A 64 -0.59 10.10 4.46
N ARG A 65 -0.46 8.79 4.60
CA ARG A 65 -1.57 7.83 4.50
C ARG A 65 -2.13 7.53 5.88
N LEU A 66 -3.45 7.63 6.02
CA LEU A 66 -4.14 7.24 7.24
C LEU A 66 -4.34 5.71 7.29
N PRO A 67 -4.23 5.07 8.45
CA PRO A 67 -4.63 3.67 8.62
C PRO A 67 -6.13 3.53 8.34
N ARG A 68 -6.53 2.49 7.60
CA ARG A 68 -7.94 2.21 7.26
C ARG A 68 -8.78 1.84 8.48
N ASN A 69 -8.13 1.23 9.45
CA ASN A 69 -8.73 0.78 10.70
C ASN A 69 -7.67 0.69 11.80
N ILE A 70 -8.15 0.52 13.03
CA ILE A 70 -7.30 0.49 14.22
C ILE A 70 -6.35 -0.72 14.26
N TYR A 71 -6.67 -1.80 13.52
CA TYR A 71 -5.83 -3.01 13.44
C TYR A 71 -4.58 -2.80 12.58
N GLU A 72 -4.54 -1.78 11.76
CA GLU A 72 -3.34 -1.40 10.98
C GLU A 72 -2.32 -0.60 11.80
N VAL A 73 -2.72 -0.10 12.97
CA VAL A 73 -1.80 0.58 13.88
C VAL A 73 -0.91 -0.46 14.56
N PRO A 74 0.43 -0.36 14.43
CA PRO A 74 1.37 -1.29 15.04
C PRO A 74 1.14 -1.43 16.53
N TRP A 75 1.39 -2.63 17.08
CA TRP A 75 1.18 -3.03 18.47
C TRP A 75 -0.29 -3.05 18.91
N LEU A 76 -1.06 -2.01 18.56
CA LEU A 76 -2.48 -1.93 18.89
C LEU A 76 -3.28 -2.99 18.12
N GLY A 77 -2.97 -3.18 16.83
CA GLY A 77 -3.55 -4.26 16.04
C GLY A 77 -3.27 -5.64 16.59
N ILE A 78 -2.05 -5.90 17.09
CA ILE A 78 -1.68 -7.17 17.72
C ILE A 78 -2.48 -7.38 19.01
N LEU A 79 -2.52 -6.37 19.87
CA LEU A 79 -3.26 -6.39 21.13
C LEU A 79 -4.76 -6.65 20.90
N LEU A 80 -5.37 -5.92 19.97
CA LEU A 80 -6.78 -6.06 19.63
C LEU A 80 -7.07 -7.43 19.01
N ASN A 81 -6.22 -7.95 18.14
CA ASN A 81 -6.38 -9.30 17.57
C ASN A 81 -6.33 -10.39 18.63
N TYR A 82 -5.60 -10.16 19.73
CA TYR A 82 -5.57 -11.09 20.87
C TYR A 82 -6.85 -10.98 21.73
N LEU A 83 -7.39 -9.77 21.87
CA LEU A 83 -8.54 -9.50 22.75
C LEU A 83 -9.90 -9.68 22.06
N THR A 84 -9.96 -9.64 20.72
CA THR A 84 -11.24 -9.68 19.98
C THR A 84 -11.43 -10.99 19.21
N PRO A 85 -12.67 -11.50 19.07
CA PRO A 85 -12.95 -12.66 18.24
C PRO A 85 -12.58 -12.41 16.78
N LYS A 86 -12.02 -13.43 16.11
CA LYS A 86 -11.58 -13.36 14.70
C LYS A 86 -12.68 -12.97 13.71
N THR A 87 -13.93 -13.32 14.02
CA THR A 87 -15.12 -12.97 13.23
C THR A 87 -15.33 -11.46 13.17
N PHE A 88 -15.22 -10.77 14.31
CA PHE A 88 -15.37 -9.32 14.42
C PHE A 88 -14.24 -8.57 13.71
N THR A 89 -13.01 -9.04 13.88
CA THR A 89 -11.83 -8.50 13.22
C THR A 89 -11.95 -8.57 11.69
N ASN A 90 -12.40 -9.70 11.14
CA ASN A 90 -12.58 -9.88 9.71
C ASN A 90 -13.67 -8.97 9.11
N GLN A 91 -14.76 -8.71 9.86
CA GLN A 91 -15.80 -7.79 9.42
C GLN A 91 -15.28 -6.34 9.29
N ILE A 92 -14.51 -5.88 10.26
CA ILE A 92 -13.93 -4.52 10.24
C ILE A 92 -12.89 -4.37 9.12
N ILE A 93 -12.01 -5.35 8.93
CA ILE A 93 -10.98 -5.32 7.90
C ILE A 93 -11.60 -5.31 6.50
N ASN A 94 -12.67 -6.04 6.28
CA ASN A 94 -13.33 -6.12 4.97
C ASN A 94 -14.17 -4.89 4.62
N LYS A 95 -14.63 -4.13 5.61
CA LYS A 95 -15.52 -2.97 5.40
C LYS A 95 -14.79 -1.78 4.77
N ASN A 96 -13.52 -1.57 5.11
CA ASN A 96 -12.73 -0.41 4.64
C ASN A 96 -11.62 -0.85 3.68
N LYS A 97 -11.92 -0.89 2.37
CA LYS A 97 -10.95 -1.32 1.34
C LYS A 97 -10.00 -0.22 0.90
N ASN A 98 -10.41 1.05 0.94
CA ASN A 98 -9.67 2.16 0.37
C ASN A 98 -8.86 2.91 1.43
N PHE A 99 -7.65 3.34 1.03
CA PHE A 99 -6.83 4.21 1.85
C PHE A 99 -7.18 5.68 1.60
N THR A 100 -7.09 6.47 2.66
CA THR A 100 -7.23 7.92 2.57
C THR A 100 -5.85 8.54 2.79
N TYR A 101 -5.46 9.44 1.89
CA TYR A 101 -4.29 10.30 2.07
C TYR A 101 -4.72 11.60 2.72
N LEU A 102 -4.06 11.97 3.81
CA LEU A 102 -4.28 13.26 4.46
C LEU A 102 -3.71 14.39 3.59
N PHE A 103 -2.48 14.17 3.10
CA PHE A 103 -1.80 15.06 2.17
C PHE A 103 -1.08 14.23 1.11
N SER A 104 -1.15 14.65 -0.14
CA SER A 104 -0.32 14.14 -1.23
C SER A 104 0.53 15.30 -1.75
N TYR A 105 1.83 15.26 -1.51
CA TYR A 105 2.78 16.33 -1.85
C TYR A 105 3.79 15.92 -2.92
N ALA A 106 3.90 14.63 -3.20
CA ALA A 106 4.79 14.13 -4.24
C ALA A 106 4.08 13.11 -5.13
N LYS A 107 4.54 13.01 -6.37
CA LYS A 107 4.04 12.05 -7.36
C LYS A 107 5.00 10.87 -7.47
N VAL A 108 4.46 9.69 -7.73
CA VAL A 108 5.26 8.52 -8.11
C VAL A 108 5.99 8.87 -9.40
N LYS A 109 7.27 8.51 -9.48
CA LYS A 109 8.11 8.73 -10.65
C LYS A 109 8.36 7.41 -11.38
N ARG A 110 8.68 7.52 -12.66
CA ARG A 110 9.17 6.36 -13.43
C ARG A 110 10.42 5.78 -12.79
N ASN A 111 10.52 4.47 -12.79
CA ASN A 111 11.58 3.66 -12.17
C ASN A 111 11.59 3.65 -10.62
N ASP A 112 10.64 4.30 -9.94
CA ASP A 112 10.49 4.11 -8.50
C ASP A 112 10.18 2.63 -8.20
N LEU A 113 10.87 2.07 -7.21
CA LEU A 113 10.48 0.81 -6.59
C LEU A 113 9.37 1.12 -5.58
N ILE A 114 8.17 0.68 -5.89
CA ILE A 114 7.00 0.95 -5.05
C ILE A 114 6.52 -0.32 -4.34
N ALA A 115 6.23 -0.16 -3.05
CA ALA A 115 5.52 -1.15 -2.27
C ALA A 115 4.03 -0.82 -2.31
N PHE A 116 3.17 -1.81 -2.61
CA PHE A 116 1.73 -1.61 -2.72
C PHE A 116 0.96 -2.87 -2.32
N ASN A 117 -0.30 -2.69 -1.93
CA ASN A 117 -1.19 -3.83 -1.66
C ASN A 117 -1.67 -4.42 -2.99
N ILE A 118 -1.64 -5.75 -3.09
CA ILE A 118 -2.09 -6.46 -4.30
C ILE A 118 -3.61 -6.25 -4.46
N PRO A 119 -4.10 -5.81 -5.65
CA PRO A 119 -5.52 -5.49 -5.84
C PRO A 119 -6.48 -6.63 -5.51
N THR A 120 -6.11 -7.86 -5.81
CA THR A 120 -6.92 -9.07 -5.58
C THR A 120 -6.75 -9.65 -4.18
N GLN A 121 -5.68 -9.27 -3.47
CA GLN A 121 -5.29 -9.83 -2.18
C GLN A 121 -4.76 -8.74 -1.25
N ASN A 122 -5.65 -7.88 -0.75
CA ASN A 122 -5.32 -6.73 0.09
C ASN A 122 -4.49 -7.01 1.37
N LYS A 123 -4.23 -8.28 1.69
CA LYS A 123 -3.40 -8.70 2.83
C LYS A 123 -1.89 -8.71 2.51
N TYR A 124 -1.54 -8.75 1.23
CA TYR A 124 -0.14 -8.90 0.81
C TYR A 124 0.38 -7.64 0.17
N VAL A 125 1.58 -7.26 0.59
CA VAL A 125 2.34 -6.14 0.01
C VAL A 125 3.29 -6.73 -1.03
N ALA A 126 3.23 -6.20 -2.26
CA ALA A 126 4.18 -6.50 -3.32
C ALA A 126 5.11 -5.30 -3.54
N VAL A 127 6.32 -5.59 -4.02
CA VAL A 127 7.27 -4.57 -4.50
C VAL A 127 7.47 -4.77 -5.99
N LYS A 128 7.29 -3.68 -6.77
CA LYS A 128 7.49 -3.66 -8.23
C LYS A 128 8.08 -2.31 -8.67
N ARG A 129 8.60 -2.29 -9.89
CA ARG A 129 9.10 -1.05 -10.52
C ARG A 129 7.97 -0.35 -11.27
N CYS A 130 7.82 0.94 -11.04
CA CYS A 130 6.87 1.78 -11.78
C CYS A 130 7.43 2.06 -13.18
N ILE A 131 6.76 1.53 -14.22
CA ILE A 131 7.21 1.65 -15.61
C ILE A 131 6.44 2.73 -16.36
N LYS A 132 5.11 2.83 -16.12
CA LYS A 132 4.28 3.83 -16.78
C LYS A 132 3.49 4.64 -15.77
N LEU A 133 3.41 5.92 -16.04
CA LEU A 133 2.71 6.93 -15.26
C LEU A 133 1.27 7.13 -15.80
N PRO A 134 0.38 7.80 -15.04
CA PRO A 134 -0.94 8.17 -15.52
C PRO A 134 -0.88 8.88 -16.87
N SER A 135 -1.82 8.60 -17.75
CA SER A 135 -1.95 9.09 -19.15
C SER A 135 -0.99 8.49 -20.16
N GLU A 136 -0.01 7.69 -19.76
CA GLU A 136 0.94 7.09 -20.70
C GLU A 136 0.34 5.85 -21.40
N ALA A 137 0.71 5.67 -22.67
CA ALA A 137 0.28 4.52 -23.46
C ALA A 137 0.85 3.20 -22.91
N ILE A 138 0.01 2.18 -22.78
CA ILE A 138 0.37 0.81 -22.42
C ILE A 138 0.64 0.03 -23.72
N SER A 139 1.47 0.57 -24.61
CA SER A 139 1.86 -0.16 -25.81
C SER A 139 2.84 -1.29 -25.46
N ILE A 140 2.53 -2.53 -25.90
CA ILE A 140 3.51 -3.61 -26.14
C ILE A 140 3.84 -4.59 -24.99
N TYR A 141 3.33 -4.44 -23.79
CA TYR A 141 3.58 -5.51 -22.80
C TYR A 141 2.62 -6.70 -22.94
N SER A 142 1.92 -6.76 -24.08
CA SER A 142 1.02 -7.84 -24.40
C SER A 142 1.74 -8.93 -25.21
N LYS A 143 1.66 -10.13 -24.74
CA LYS A 143 1.50 -11.35 -25.53
C LYS A 143 2.59 -12.36 -25.73
N SER A 144 3.86 -12.12 -25.58
CA SER A 144 4.77 -13.22 -26.03
C SER A 144 5.27 -14.17 -24.96
N THR A 145 5.01 -13.94 -23.68
CA THR A 145 5.67 -14.72 -22.62
C THR A 145 4.80 -15.20 -21.45
N ILE A 146 3.50 -14.94 -21.42
CA ILE A 146 2.68 -15.35 -20.28
C ILE A 146 1.38 -16.00 -20.78
N HIS A 147 1.11 -17.21 -20.29
CA HIS A 147 -0.09 -18.02 -20.58
C HIS A 147 -1.41 -17.45 -20.04
N SER A 148 -1.47 -16.18 -19.66
CA SER A 148 -2.70 -15.54 -19.16
C SER A 148 -3.02 -14.32 -20.00
N PRO A 149 -4.28 -14.15 -20.44
CA PRO A 149 -4.69 -12.94 -21.15
C PRO A 149 -4.53 -11.73 -20.25
N THR A 150 -3.90 -10.70 -20.76
CA THR A 150 -3.74 -9.41 -20.07
C THR A 150 -5.12 -8.85 -19.72
N ILE A 151 -5.42 -8.76 -18.44
CA ILE A 151 -6.73 -8.31 -17.93
C ILE A 151 -6.86 -6.78 -17.97
N THR A 152 -6.02 -6.07 -18.71
CA THR A 152 -6.12 -4.62 -18.77
C THR A 152 -6.87 -4.19 -20.01
N PRO A 153 -8.11 -3.69 -19.88
CA PRO A 153 -8.88 -3.14 -21.00
C PRO A 153 -8.33 -1.76 -21.44
N PHE A 154 -7.26 -1.31 -20.81
CA PHE A 154 -6.77 0.05 -21.00
C PHE A 154 -5.66 0.11 -22.06
N LYS A 155 -5.83 1.00 -23.04
CA LYS A 155 -4.77 1.39 -23.98
C LYS A 155 -3.77 2.38 -23.35
N ILE A 156 -4.22 3.12 -22.35
CA ILE A 156 -3.41 4.08 -21.58
C ILE A 156 -3.58 3.80 -20.10
N VAL A 157 -2.59 4.19 -19.28
CA VAL A 157 -2.68 4.11 -17.83
C VAL A 157 -3.77 5.10 -17.35
N PRO A 158 -4.82 4.64 -16.68
CA PRO A 158 -5.89 5.52 -16.22
C PRO A 158 -5.37 6.62 -15.27
N TYR A 159 -5.91 7.80 -15.43
CA TYR A 159 -5.71 8.94 -14.54
C TYR A 159 -7.05 9.35 -13.91
N LYS A 160 -7.01 10.13 -12.87
CA LYS A 160 -8.22 10.61 -12.21
C LYS A 160 -9.10 11.38 -13.22
N GLY A 161 -10.34 10.94 -13.39
CA GLY A 161 -11.27 11.49 -14.38
C GLY A 161 -11.25 10.80 -15.75
N TYR A 162 -10.34 9.82 -15.97
CA TYR A 162 -10.33 9.04 -17.21
C TYR A 162 -11.61 8.20 -17.32
N THR A 163 -12.33 8.39 -18.42
CA THR A 163 -13.59 7.69 -18.69
C THR A 163 -13.40 6.59 -19.74
N LEU A 164 -13.85 5.39 -19.43
CA LEU A 164 -13.80 4.22 -20.27
C LEU A 164 -15.20 3.81 -20.73
N SER A 165 -15.37 3.55 -22.01
CA SER A 165 -16.62 2.97 -22.55
C SER A 165 -16.64 1.46 -22.33
N LEU A 166 -17.69 0.97 -21.67
CA LEU A 166 -17.89 -0.45 -21.38
C LEU A 166 -18.40 -1.25 -22.59
N LYS A 167 -18.93 -0.56 -23.62
CA LYS A 167 -19.53 -1.20 -24.81
C LYS A 167 -18.56 -2.09 -25.61
N LYS A 168 -17.26 -1.85 -25.48
CA LYS A 168 -16.19 -2.59 -26.19
C LYS A 168 -15.52 -3.67 -25.35
N LEU A 169 -15.98 -3.88 -24.13
CA LEU A 169 -15.38 -4.81 -23.18
C LEU A 169 -16.16 -6.12 -23.10
N SER A 170 -15.43 -7.21 -22.83
CA SER A 170 -16.03 -8.49 -22.50
C SER A 170 -16.69 -8.47 -21.11
N LYS A 171 -17.64 -9.37 -20.89
CA LYS A 171 -18.33 -9.49 -19.58
C LYS A 171 -17.34 -9.74 -18.41
N SER A 172 -16.26 -10.47 -18.65
CA SER A 172 -15.23 -10.73 -17.66
C SER A 172 -14.42 -9.48 -17.31
N GLU A 173 -14.07 -8.65 -18.30
CA GLU A 173 -13.39 -7.38 -18.08
C GLU A 173 -14.26 -6.39 -17.32
N ILE A 174 -15.55 -6.30 -17.66
CA ILE A 174 -16.52 -5.47 -16.94
C ILE A 174 -16.64 -5.93 -15.49
N LYS A 175 -16.75 -7.24 -15.25
CA LYS A 175 -16.82 -7.78 -13.89
C LYS A 175 -15.58 -7.40 -13.07
N ASN A 176 -14.38 -7.56 -13.64
CA ASN A 176 -13.13 -7.20 -12.97
C ASN A 176 -13.04 -5.69 -12.66
N LEU A 177 -13.55 -4.84 -13.57
CA LEU A 177 -13.63 -3.40 -13.33
C LEU A 177 -14.63 -3.06 -12.21
N MET A 178 -15.77 -3.76 -12.19
CA MET A 178 -16.82 -3.56 -11.18
C MET A 178 -16.37 -3.99 -9.77
N GLU A 179 -15.59 -5.04 -9.68
CA GLU A 179 -14.99 -5.49 -8.41
C GLU A 179 -13.89 -4.54 -7.93
N ASN A 180 -13.40 -3.67 -8.81
CA ASN A 180 -12.37 -2.70 -8.52
C ASN A 180 -12.98 -1.38 -8.04
N SER A 181 -12.89 -1.12 -6.75
CA SER A 181 -13.46 0.07 -6.08
C SER A 181 -12.87 1.42 -6.54
N TYR A 182 -11.94 1.42 -7.48
CA TYR A 182 -11.30 2.65 -8.02
C TYR A 182 -11.94 3.18 -9.29
N PHE A 183 -12.97 2.50 -9.77
CA PHE A 183 -13.78 2.96 -10.89
C PHE A 183 -15.21 3.24 -10.42
N PHE A 184 -15.70 4.41 -10.76
CA PHE A 184 -17.08 4.81 -10.54
C PHE A 184 -17.90 4.59 -11.81
N HIS A 185 -19.03 3.90 -11.68
CA HIS A 185 -19.99 3.73 -12.75
C HIS A 185 -20.83 4.98 -12.90
N ASN A 186 -20.76 5.60 -14.07
CA ASN A 186 -21.62 6.76 -14.37
C ASN A 186 -22.98 6.30 -14.88
N ASN A 187 -22.96 5.30 -15.80
CA ASN A 187 -24.15 4.71 -16.44
C ASN A 187 -23.77 3.29 -16.89
N ASP A 188 -24.71 2.50 -17.41
CA ASP A 188 -24.50 1.13 -17.94
C ASP A 188 -23.44 1.04 -19.05
N SER A 189 -23.01 2.16 -19.60
CA SER A 189 -22.11 2.21 -20.75
C SER A 189 -20.74 2.81 -20.47
N THR A 190 -20.51 3.47 -19.30
CA THR A 190 -19.25 4.14 -19.00
C THR A 190 -18.84 4.01 -17.53
N CYS A 191 -17.53 3.90 -17.29
CA CYS A 191 -16.95 4.03 -15.95
C CYS A 191 -15.82 5.06 -15.94
N THR A 192 -15.67 5.76 -14.82
CA THR A 192 -14.65 6.79 -14.63
C THR A 192 -13.69 6.39 -13.51
N SER A 193 -12.39 6.54 -13.78
CA SER A 193 -11.36 6.34 -12.75
C SER A 193 -11.39 7.47 -11.75
N ILE A 194 -11.52 7.15 -10.47
CA ILE A 194 -11.47 8.11 -9.36
C ILE A 194 -10.05 8.39 -8.89
N SER A 195 -9.07 7.64 -9.39
CA SER A 195 -7.67 7.68 -8.96
C SER A 195 -6.71 7.73 -10.15
N ASN A 196 -5.51 8.25 -9.88
CA ASN A 196 -4.36 8.04 -10.76
C ASN A 196 -3.86 6.60 -10.60
N CYS A 197 -3.66 5.91 -11.72
CA CYS A 197 -3.13 4.56 -11.74
C CYS A 197 -1.69 4.54 -12.26
N TYR A 198 -1.00 3.44 -11.98
CA TYR A 198 0.38 3.21 -12.37
C TYR A 198 0.53 1.81 -12.95
N PHE A 199 1.38 1.66 -13.96
CA PHE A 199 1.70 0.37 -14.51
C PHE A 199 3.06 -0.08 -13.98
N VAL A 200 3.09 -1.21 -13.30
CA VAL A 200 4.26 -1.72 -12.60
C VAL A 200 4.68 -3.07 -13.14
N LEU A 201 5.99 -3.31 -13.22
CA LEU A 201 6.56 -4.59 -13.62
C LEU A 201 7.56 -5.11 -12.59
N GLY A 202 7.69 -6.42 -12.53
CA GLY A 202 8.82 -7.05 -11.88
C GLY A 202 10.06 -6.99 -12.76
N ASP A 203 11.24 -6.82 -12.16
CA ASP A 203 12.50 -6.80 -12.90
C ASP A 203 12.83 -8.17 -13.51
N ASN A 204 12.33 -9.25 -12.91
CA ASN A 204 12.33 -10.60 -13.51
C ASN A 204 11.08 -10.80 -14.38
N ILE A 205 11.16 -10.34 -15.62
CA ILE A 205 10.03 -10.30 -16.56
C ILE A 205 9.35 -11.65 -16.73
N ASN A 206 10.12 -12.74 -16.77
CA ASN A 206 9.61 -14.10 -17.02
C ASN A 206 9.03 -14.76 -15.77
N ASN A 207 9.34 -14.24 -14.58
CA ASN A 207 8.89 -14.81 -13.30
C ASN A 207 8.31 -13.74 -12.38
N SER A 208 7.32 -13.00 -12.88
CA SER A 208 6.68 -11.93 -12.13
C SER A 208 5.18 -11.88 -12.38
N ASN A 209 4.44 -11.94 -11.29
CA ASN A 209 3.07 -11.46 -11.26
C ASN A 209 3.12 -9.94 -11.04
N ASP A 210 2.54 -9.16 -11.97
CA ASP A 210 2.58 -7.69 -11.95
C ASP A 210 1.39 -7.11 -12.73
N SER A 211 1.50 -5.86 -13.20
CA SER A 211 0.41 -5.18 -13.91
C SER A 211 -0.05 -5.89 -15.19
N ARG A 212 0.74 -6.81 -15.73
CA ARG A 212 0.32 -7.65 -16.85
C ARG A 212 -0.79 -8.63 -16.47
N ILE A 213 -0.88 -8.98 -15.18
CA ILE A 213 -1.88 -9.90 -14.62
C ILE A 213 -2.92 -9.11 -13.80
N TRP A 214 -2.46 -8.20 -12.92
CA TRP A 214 -3.34 -7.49 -11.98
C TRP A 214 -3.98 -6.22 -12.56
N GLY A 215 -3.51 -5.78 -13.72
CA GLY A 215 -3.87 -4.47 -14.26
C GLY A 215 -3.08 -3.33 -13.60
N THR A 216 -3.54 -2.12 -13.84
CA THR A 216 -2.93 -0.91 -13.28
C THR A 216 -3.18 -0.79 -11.78
N ILE A 217 -2.21 -0.26 -11.06
CA ILE A 217 -2.25 -0.10 -9.60
C ILE A 217 -2.70 1.33 -9.28
N PRO A 218 -3.85 1.51 -8.65
CA PRO A 218 -4.31 2.82 -8.21
C PRO A 218 -3.46 3.35 -7.06
N PHE A 219 -3.37 4.68 -6.99
CA PHE A 219 -2.54 5.39 -6.00
C PHE A 219 -2.87 5.00 -4.56
N GLU A 220 -4.12 4.75 -4.26
CA GLU A 220 -4.61 4.38 -2.94
C GLU A 220 -4.07 3.03 -2.44
N LEU A 221 -3.64 2.15 -3.34
CA LEU A 221 -2.99 0.89 -2.95
C LEU A 221 -1.49 1.05 -2.67
N ILE A 222 -0.87 2.17 -3.03
CA ILE A 222 0.55 2.37 -2.81
C ILE A 222 0.81 2.58 -1.32
N VAL A 223 1.68 1.75 -0.76
CA VAL A 223 2.13 1.83 0.64
C VAL A 223 3.23 2.85 0.79
N GLY A 224 4.19 2.88 -0.15
CA GLY A 224 5.32 3.80 -0.12
C GLY A 224 6.39 3.46 -1.14
N LYS A 225 7.53 4.14 -1.03
CA LYS A 225 8.71 3.97 -1.89
C LYS A 225 9.77 3.16 -1.17
N VAL A 226 10.35 2.18 -1.85
CA VAL A 226 11.57 1.50 -1.36
C VAL A 226 12.74 2.46 -1.49
N ILE A 227 13.44 2.70 -0.38
CA ILE A 227 14.56 3.65 -0.32
C ILE A 227 15.89 2.98 0.01
N TYR A 228 15.85 1.77 0.59
CA TYR A 228 17.05 1.02 0.94
C TYR A 228 16.78 -0.48 0.92
N VAL A 229 17.84 -1.26 0.64
CA VAL A 229 17.82 -2.74 0.60
C VAL A 229 19.00 -3.24 1.44
N PHE A 230 18.79 -4.22 2.30
CA PHE A 230 19.80 -4.84 3.15
C PHE A 230 19.55 -6.32 3.37
#